data_ec2def36aca75a5bbba9574622f6d8ae
#
_entry.id   ec2def36aca75a5bbba9574622f6d8ae
#
_cell.length_a   1.000
_cell.length_b   1.000
_cell.length_c   1.000
_cell.angle_alpha   90.00
_cell.angle_beta   90.00
_cell.angle_gamma   90.00
#
_symmetry.space_group_name_H-M   'P 1'
#
loop_
_entity.id
_entity.type
_entity.pdbx_description
1 polymer ?
#
loop_
_entity_poly.entity_id
_entity_poly.type
_entity_poly.pdbx_seq_one_letter_code
_entity_poly.pdbx_strand_id
1 'polypeptide(L)'
;WLFLALNVFATVINTAALGLLTAAILTFITPIPLPMPVLSSLVILVTTGILLLGKYRLLDSLSKIIMIALTVTTVSAVVIAFMRNGINGVAAPDFVAPSPWELSKLAFLVALMGWMPAPIEISAVNSMWVVAKRRLTKVSYEDGLFDFNVGYIGTAILAVVFLALGALVQYGSPETVEMVGGKYIAQLINM
;
A
#
# COMPACT_ATOMS: atom_id res chain seq x y z
N TRP A 1 28.44 0.13 -2.45
CA TRP A 1 28.17 1.55 -2.63
C TRP A 1 27.01 1.80 -3.60
N LEU A 2 26.97 1.15 -4.76
CA LEU A 2 25.87 1.30 -5.72
C LEU A 2 24.52 0.96 -5.10
N PHE A 3 24.42 -0.17 -4.41
CA PHE A 3 23.20 -0.58 -3.69
C PHE A 3 22.75 0.47 -2.66
N LEU A 4 23.70 1.03 -1.88
CA LEU A 4 23.39 2.09 -0.92
C LEU A 4 22.85 3.35 -1.61
N ALA A 5 23.51 3.79 -2.69
CA ALA A 5 23.07 4.96 -3.45
C ALA A 5 21.67 4.77 -4.04
N LEU A 6 21.39 3.60 -4.63
CA LEU A 6 20.06 3.26 -5.17
C LEU A 6 18.99 3.23 -4.07
N ASN A 7 19.31 2.66 -2.89
CA ASN A 7 18.38 2.64 -1.77
C ASN A 7 18.06 4.03 -1.24
N VAL A 8 19.06 4.91 -1.08
CA VAL A 8 18.84 6.29 -0.64
C VAL A 8 17.95 7.03 -1.64
N PHE A 9 18.24 6.90 -2.94
CA PHE A 9 17.45 7.54 -3.98
C PHE A 9 15.99 7.01 -4.01
N ALA A 10 15.80 5.70 -3.96
CA ALA A 10 14.49 5.06 -3.91
C ALA A 10 13.71 5.48 -2.67
N THR A 11 14.35 5.53 -1.49
CA THR A 11 13.71 5.95 -0.24
C THR A 11 13.20 7.38 -0.31
N VAL A 12 13.96 8.31 -0.89
CA VAL A 12 13.54 9.72 -1.05
C VAL A 12 12.31 9.80 -1.94
N ILE A 13 12.31 9.13 -3.10
CA ILE A 13 11.19 9.13 -4.03
C ILE A 13 9.95 8.51 -3.38
N ASN A 14 10.08 7.36 -2.75
CA ASN A 14 8.96 6.66 -2.11
C ASN A 14 8.38 7.47 -0.94
N THR A 15 9.22 8.07 -0.11
CA THR A 15 8.76 8.94 0.99
C THR A 15 7.99 10.15 0.46
N ALA A 16 8.48 10.79 -0.60
CA ALA A 16 7.78 11.91 -1.22
C ALA A 16 6.44 11.48 -1.82
N ALA A 17 6.40 10.34 -2.54
CA ALA A 17 5.17 9.81 -3.13
C ALA A 17 4.12 9.46 -2.06
N LEU A 18 4.54 8.77 -0.98
CA LEU A 18 3.65 8.43 0.13
C LEU A 18 3.17 9.67 0.90
N GLY A 19 4.01 10.67 1.08
CA GLY A 19 3.63 11.95 1.67
C GLY A 19 2.58 12.68 0.84
N LEU A 20 2.73 12.72 -0.48
CA LEU A 20 1.74 13.30 -1.40
C LEU A 20 0.44 12.51 -1.41
N LEU A 21 0.50 11.18 -1.43
CA LEU A 21 -0.67 10.31 -1.37
C LEU A 21 -1.47 10.53 -0.07
N THR A 22 -0.77 10.57 1.06
CA THR A 22 -1.40 10.82 2.37
C THR A 22 -2.02 12.22 2.43
N ALA A 23 -1.35 13.23 1.90
CA ALA A 23 -1.88 14.58 1.81
C ALA A 23 -3.14 14.64 0.94
N ALA A 24 -3.15 13.92 -0.19
CA ALA A 24 -4.33 13.81 -1.05
C ALA A 24 -5.51 13.17 -0.31
N ILE A 25 -5.31 12.06 0.39
CA ILE A 25 -6.37 11.42 1.19
C ILE A 25 -6.87 12.35 2.29
N LEU A 26 -5.99 13.06 2.98
CA LEU A 26 -6.37 14.02 4.03
C LEU A 26 -7.25 15.14 3.50
N THR A 27 -6.99 15.67 2.30
CA THR A 27 -7.84 16.70 1.69
C THR A 27 -9.24 16.20 1.34
N PHE A 28 -9.41 14.91 1.09
CA PHE A 28 -10.74 14.32 0.89
C PHE A 28 -11.51 14.13 2.20
N ILE A 29 -10.82 13.69 3.26
CA ILE A 29 -11.45 13.45 4.57
C ILE A 29 -11.76 14.79 5.28
N THR A 30 -10.84 15.73 5.17
CA THR A 30 -10.95 17.04 5.84
C THR A 30 -10.53 18.12 4.86
N PRO A 31 -11.43 19.05 4.46
CA PRO A 31 -11.09 20.12 3.54
C PRO A 31 -10.13 21.11 4.20
N ILE A 32 -8.84 20.83 4.13
CA ILE A 32 -7.78 21.67 4.68
C ILE A 32 -7.34 22.65 3.57
N PRO A 33 -7.45 23.97 3.76
CA PRO A 33 -7.11 24.96 2.74
C PRO A 33 -5.60 25.20 2.65
N LEU A 34 -4.81 24.12 2.50
CA LEU A 34 -3.36 24.18 2.34
C LEU A 34 -2.95 23.66 0.97
N PRO A 35 -1.92 24.26 0.34
CA PRO A 35 -1.34 23.70 -0.87
C PRO A 35 -0.79 22.29 -0.64
N MET A 36 -0.99 21.40 -1.60
CA MET A 36 -0.57 19.99 -1.54
C MET A 36 0.89 19.79 -1.08
N PRO A 37 1.89 20.55 -1.58
CA PRO A 37 3.27 20.42 -1.13
C PRO A 37 3.48 20.75 0.35
N VAL A 38 2.73 21.75 0.86
CA VAL A 38 2.80 22.14 2.28
C VAL A 38 2.19 21.05 3.15
N LEU A 39 1.04 20.53 2.76
CA LEU A 39 0.36 19.46 3.49
C LEU A 39 1.20 18.17 3.52
N SER A 40 1.79 17.77 2.38
CA SER A 40 2.67 16.61 2.33
C SER A 40 3.93 16.78 3.19
N SER A 41 4.53 17.97 3.19
CA SER A 41 5.67 18.29 4.04
C SER A 41 5.32 18.21 5.52
N LEU A 42 4.14 18.69 5.90
CA LEU A 42 3.64 18.62 7.27
C LEU A 42 3.40 17.17 7.71
N VAL A 43 2.82 16.34 6.83
CA VAL A 43 2.66 14.89 7.08
C VAL A 43 4.01 14.23 7.33
N ILE A 44 5.01 14.50 6.48
CA ILE A 44 6.36 13.94 6.62
C ILE A 44 7.01 14.42 7.93
N LEU A 45 6.87 15.68 8.30
CA LEU A 45 7.40 16.22 9.54
C LEU A 45 6.75 15.58 10.78
N VAL A 46 5.43 15.44 10.78
CA VAL A 46 4.69 14.80 11.88
C VAL A 46 5.09 13.34 12.03
N THR A 47 5.12 12.57 10.93
CA THR A 47 5.55 11.17 10.97
C THR A 47 6.99 11.01 11.42
N THR A 48 7.89 11.89 10.96
CA THR A 48 9.29 11.92 11.42
C THR A 48 9.37 12.24 12.91
N GLY A 49 8.60 13.21 13.39
CA GLY A 49 8.52 13.55 14.80
C GLY A 49 8.05 12.37 15.66
N ILE A 50 7.00 11.67 15.24
CA ILE A 50 6.48 10.48 15.91
C ILE A 50 7.56 9.39 15.98
N LEU A 51 8.31 9.17 14.89
CA LEU A 51 9.38 8.16 14.85
C LEU A 51 10.56 8.53 15.75
N LEU A 52 10.95 9.79 15.79
CA LEU A 52 12.05 10.26 16.65
C LEU A 52 11.71 10.15 18.15
N LEU A 53 10.48 10.47 18.52
CA LEU A 53 10.02 10.39 19.92
C LEU A 53 9.72 8.95 20.35
N GLY A 54 9.01 8.20 19.53
CA GLY A 54 8.50 6.86 19.86
C GLY A 54 9.48 5.71 19.59
N LYS A 55 10.53 5.98 18.85
CA LYS A 55 11.55 4.99 18.46
C LYS A 55 10.92 3.71 17.87
N TYR A 56 11.63 2.59 17.96
CA TYR A 56 11.19 1.30 17.44
C TYR A 56 9.88 0.78 18.08
N ARG A 57 9.70 0.97 19.40
CA ARG A 57 8.56 0.41 20.13
C ARG A 57 7.21 0.98 19.67
N LEU A 58 7.16 2.29 19.43
CA LEU A 58 5.95 2.93 18.92
C LEU A 58 5.65 2.49 17.49
N LEU A 59 6.68 2.44 16.64
CA LEU A 59 6.55 1.98 15.27
C LEU A 59 5.99 0.55 15.18
N ASP A 60 6.55 -0.38 15.97
CA ASP A 60 6.11 -1.78 16.01
C ASP A 60 4.64 -1.90 16.46
N SER A 61 4.24 -1.14 17.49
CA SER A 61 2.84 -1.16 17.95
C SER A 61 1.87 -0.56 16.96
N LEU A 62 2.20 0.59 16.39
CA LEU A 62 1.35 1.25 15.38
C LEU A 62 1.21 0.39 14.12
N SER A 63 2.30 -0.21 13.64
CA SER A 63 2.26 -1.09 12.47
C SER A 63 1.31 -2.27 12.67
N LYS A 64 1.34 -2.90 13.84
CA LYS A 64 0.44 -4.01 14.17
C LYS A 64 -1.02 -3.59 14.16
N ILE A 65 -1.35 -2.47 14.79
CA ILE A 65 -2.72 -1.94 14.83
C ILE A 65 -3.21 -1.62 13.42
N ILE A 66 -2.38 -0.93 12.63
CA ILE A 66 -2.72 -0.56 11.26
C ILE A 66 -2.91 -1.80 10.39
N MET A 67 -2.05 -2.81 10.50
CA MET A 67 -2.18 -4.05 9.75
C MET A 67 -3.46 -4.81 10.09
N ILE A 68 -3.81 -4.91 11.38
CA ILE A 68 -5.05 -5.56 11.81
C ILE A 68 -6.26 -4.79 11.25
N ALA A 69 -6.27 -3.47 11.41
CA ALA A 69 -7.35 -2.62 10.90
C ALA A 69 -7.49 -2.75 9.37
N LEU A 70 -6.38 -2.69 8.64
CA LEU A 70 -6.37 -2.86 7.18
C LEU A 70 -6.91 -4.23 6.76
N THR A 71 -6.47 -5.30 7.43
CA THR A 71 -6.93 -6.66 7.13
C THR A 71 -8.44 -6.80 7.36
N VAL A 72 -8.93 -6.34 8.51
CA VAL A 72 -10.35 -6.41 8.86
C VAL A 72 -11.19 -5.59 7.88
N THR A 73 -10.79 -4.36 7.58
CA THR A 73 -11.54 -3.50 6.65
C THR A 73 -11.54 -4.06 5.24
N THR A 74 -10.40 -4.57 4.75
CA THR A 74 -10.31 -5.14 3.40
C THR A 74 -11.16 -6.41 3.27
N VAL A 75 -11.09 -7.32 4.23
CA VAL A 75 -11.92 -8.53 4.22
C VAL A 75 -13.40 -8.17 4.30
N SER A 76 -13.77 -7.23 5.16
CA SER A 76 -15.15 -6.74 5.25
C SER A 76 -15.63 -6.12 3.94
N ALA A 77 -14.79 -5.32 3.28
CA ALA A 77 -15.11 -4.73 1.98
C ALA A 77 -15.35 -5.80 0.90
N VAL A 78 -14.51 -6.85 0.86
CA VAL A 78 -14.71 -7.97 -0.09
C VAL A 78 -16.02 -8.70 0.18
N VAL A 79 -16.33 -8.98 1.44
CA VAL A 79 -17.60 -9.65 1.82
C VAL A 79 -18.79 -8.81 1.39
N ILE A 80 -18.76 -7.51 1.67
CA ILE A 80 -19.85 -6.58 1.28
C ILE A 80 -19.96 -6.49 -0.25
N ALA A 81 -18.84 -6.37 -0.96
CA ALA A 81 -18.82 -6.33 -2.42
C ALA A 81 -19.39 -7.63 -3.03
N PHE A 82 -19.02 -8.77 -2.47
CA PHE A 82 -19.55 -10.07 -2.89
C PHE A 82 -21.08 -10.18 -2.64
N MET A 83 -21.54 -9.73 -1.49
CA MET A 83 -22.97 -9.74 -1.15
C MET A 83 -23.80 -8.81 -2.06
N ARG A 84 -23.22 -7.69 -2.51
CA ARG A 84 -23.90 -6.74 -3.39
C ARG A 84 -23.89 -7.16 -4.85
N ASN A 85 -22.75 -7.58 -5.36
CA ASN A 85 -22.50 -7.77 -6.79
C ASN A 85 -22.51 -9.26 -7.21
N GLY A 86 -22.49 -10.18 -6.25
CA GLY A 86 -22.39 -11.62 -6.52
C GLY A 86 -21.03 -11.99 -7.15
N ILE A 87 -20.96 -13.20 -7.72
CA ILE A 87 -19.73 -13.73 -8.34
C ILE A 87 -19.40 -13.01 -9.67
N ASN A 88 -20.43 -12.52 -10.37
CA ASN A 88 -20.25 -11.87 -11.68
C ASN A 88 -19.72 -10.43 -11.58
N GLY A 89 -19.63 -9.87 -10.37
CA GLY A 89 -19.20 -8.50 -10.15
C GLY A 89 -20.07 -7.48 -10.87
N VAL A 90 -19.47 -6.35 -11.26
CA VAL A 90 -20.16 -5.23 -11.95
C VAL A 90 -19.95 -5.24 -13.46
N ALA A 91 -19.41 -6.33 -14.03
CA ALA A 91 -19.11 -6.41 -15.44
C ALA A 91 -20.36 -6.22 -16.31
N ALA A 92 -20.28 -5.29 -17.28
CA ALA A 92 -21.34 -5.10 -18.27
C ALA A 92 -21.47 -6.36 -19.16
N PRO A 93 -22.69 -6.69 -19.67
CA PRO A 93 -22.88 -7.88 -20.48
C PRO A 93 -22.00 -7.95 -21.74
N ASP A 94 -21.65 -6.78 -22.30
CA ASP A 94 -20.85 -6.66 -23.52
C ASP A 94 -19.37 -6.33 -23.24
N PHE A 95 -18.93 -6.51 -21.99
CA PHE A 95 -17.57 -6.19 -21.60
C PHE A 95 -16.57 -7.18 -22.22
N VAL A 96 -15.68 -6.65 -23.06
CA VAL A 96 -14.53 -7.38 -23.60
C VAL A 96 -13.30 -7.02 -22.78
N ALA A 97 -12.73 -8.00 -22.10
CA ALA A 97 -11.53 -7.81 -21.31
C ALA A 97 -10.38 -7.29 -22.17
N PRO A 98 -9.82 -6.10 -21.84
CA PRO A 98 -8.68 -5.58 -22.59
C PRO A 98 -7.44 -6.46 -22.36
N SER A 99 -6.64 -6.68 -23.41
CA SER A 99 -5.39 -7.43 -23.28
C SER A 99 -4.43 -6.68 -22.35
N PRO A 100 -3.85 -7.32 -21.33
CA PRO A 100 -2.85 -6.70 -20.48
C PRO A 100 -1.53 -6.44 -21.21
N TRP A 101 -1.30 -7.11 -22.36
CA TRP A 101 -0.07 -7.04 -23.14
C TRP A 101 -0.08 -5.94 -24.21
N GLU A 102 -1.04 -5.04 -24.18
CA GLU A 102 -1.02 -3.86 -25.05
C GLU A 102 0.12 -2.90 -24.68
N LEU A 103 0.80 -2.37 -25.67
CA LEU A 103 1.93 -1.46 -25.50
C LEU A 103 1.58 -0.24 -24.62
N SER A 104 0.34 0.24 -24.72
CA SER A 104 -0.19 1.33 -23.90
C SER A 104 -0.23 1.03 -22.40
N LYS A 105 -0.34 -0.24 -22.02
CA LYS A 105 -0.43 -0.71 -20.64
C LYS A 105 0.90 -1.21 -20.08
N LEU A 106 1.90 -1.38 -20.96
CA LEU A 106 3.20 -1.92 -20.60
C LEU A 106 3.89 -1.06 -19.53
N ALA A 107 3.81 0.26 -19.64
CA ALA A 107 4.39 1.19 -18.66
C ALA A 107 3.78 1.00 -17.25
N PHE A 108 2.46 0.80 -17.18
CA PHE A 108 1.77 0.50 -15.92
C PHE A 108 2.19 -0.86 -15.34
N LEU A 109 2.29 -1.90 -16.17
CA LEU A 109 2.75 -3.22 -15.73
C LEU A 109 4.17 -3.19 -15.20
N VAL A 110 5.09 -2.48 -15.87
CA VAL A 110 6.47 -2.32 -15.42
C VAL A 110 6.51 -1.58 -14.07
N ALA A 111 5.72 -0.51 -13.92
CA ALA A 111 5.62 0.22 -12.66
C ALA A 111 5.07 -0.68 -11.53
N LEU A 112 4.02 -1.46 -11.82
CA LEU A 112 3.44 -2.40 -10.87
C LEU A 112 4.46 -3.47 -10.44
N MET A 113 5.20 -4.06 -11.39
CA MET A 113 6.25 -5.03 -11.10
C MET A 113 7.39 -4.45 -10.26
N GLY A 114 7.71 -3.18 -10.45
CA GLY A 114 8.74 -2.49 -9.67
C GLY A 114 8.35 -2.24 -8.21
N TRP A 115 7.05 -2.19 -7.92
CA TRP A 115 6.51 -2.00 -6.57
C TRP A 115 6.10 -3.30 -5.88
N MET A 116 5.90 -4.38 -6.63
CA MET A 116 5.44 -5.67 -6.12
C MET A 116 6.59 -6.68 -6.07
N PRO A 117 6.76 -7.42 -4.96
CA PRO A 117 5.96 -7.47 -3.74
C PRO A 117 6.30 -6.35 -2.75
N ALA A 118 7.44 -5.67 -2.90
CA ALA A 118 7.85 -4.53 -2.08
C ALA A 118 8.99 -3.76 -2.75
N PRO A 119 9.10 -2.44 -2.54
CA PRO A 119 10.24 -1.66 -3.00
C PRO A 119 11.56 -2.20 -2.43
N ILE A 120 12.66 -2.03 -3.18
CA ILE A 120 13.97 -2.62 -2.86
C ILE A 120 14.50 -2.20 -1.47
N GLU A 121 14.20 -1.00 -1.01
CA GLU A 121 14.61 -0.48 0.30
C GLU A 121 13.97 -1.22 1.48
N ILE A 122 12.81 -1.87 1.28
CA ILE A 122 12.15 -2.64 2.34
C ILE A 122 13.00 -3.82 2.79
N SER A 123 13.81 -4.40 1.92
CA SER A 123 14.74 -5.48 2.30
C SER A 123 15.76 -5.02 3.35
N ALA A 124 16.27 -3.80 3.22
CA ALA A 124 17.16 -3.20 4.21
C ALA A 124 16.44 -2.85 5.51
N VAL A 125 15.22 -2.29 5.42
CA VAL A 125 14.39 -1.95 6.57
C VAL A 125 14.05 -3.20 7.39
N ASN A 126 13.66 -4.30 6.78
CA ASN A 126 13.37 -5.56 7.45
C ASN A 126 14.58 -6.08 8.24
N SER A 127 15.77 -6.03 7.63
CA SER A 127 17.02 -6.42 8.30
C SER A 127 17.30 -5.57 9.53
N MET A 128 17.16 -4.25 9.40
CA MET A 128 17.36 -3.31 10.51
C MET A 128 16.30 -3.51 11.62
N TRP A 129 15.07 -3.86 11.25
CA TRP A 129 14.00 -4.15 12.18
C TRP A 129 14.30 -5.39 13.03
N VAL A 130 14.76 -6.46 12.42
CA VAL A 130 15.19 -7.67 13.15
C VAL A 130 16.33 -7.34 14.12
N VAL A 131 17.33 -6.57 13.69
CA VAL A 131 18.44 -6.13 14.55
C VAL A 131 17.94 -5.29 15.74
N ALA A 132 17.01 -4.38 15.52
CA ALA A 132 16.42 -3.57 16.59
C ALA A 132 15.61 -4.42 17.56
N LYS A 133 14.83 -5.39 17.09
CA LYS A 133 14.05 -6.30 17.91
C LYS A 133 14.94 -7.21 18.77
N ARG A 134 16.06 -7.70 18.23
CA ARG A 134 17.04 -8.51 18.97
C ARG A 134 17.69 -7.78 20.15
N ARG A 135 17.74 -6.44 20.12
CA ARG A 135 18.22 -5.63 21.25
C ARG A 135 17.22 -5.55 22.39
N LEU A 136 15.95 -5.80 22.13
CA LEU A 136 14.86 -5.68 23.10
C LEU A 136 14.43 -7.04 23.66
N THR A 137 14.54 -8.09 22.87
CA THR A 137 14.11 -9.46 23.20
C THR A 137 15.11 -10.47 22.66
N LYS A 138 15.23 -11.62 23.34
CA LYS A 138 16.00 -12.75 22.82
C LYS A 138 15.18 -13.36 21.66
N VAL A 139 15.62 -13.15 20.45
CA VAL A 139 15.01 -13.69 19.22
C VAL A 139 15.99 -14.70 18.63
N SER A 140 15.56 -15.93 18.45
CA SER A 140 16.31 -16.97 17.74
C SER A 140 16.24 -16.75 16.23
N TYR A 141 17.04 -17.48 15.46
CA TYR A 141 16.93 -17.50 14.00
C TYR A 141 15.59 -18.12 13.56
N GLU A 142 15.15 -19.16 14.24
CA GLU A 142 13.90 -19.86 13.95
C GLU A 142 12.68 -18.96 14.18
N ASP A 143 12.66 -18.15 15.25
CA ASP A 143 11.61 -17.16 15.50
C ASP A 143 11.57 -16.12 14.37
N GLY A 144 12.73 -15.65 13.90
CA GLY A 144 12.81 -14.70 12.81
C GLY A 144 12.34 -15.29 11.47
N LEU A 145 12.66 -16.55 11.19
CA LEU A 145 12.21 -17.24 10.00
C LEU A 145 10.70 -17.50 10.03
N PHE A 146 10.17 -17.88 11.19
CA PHE A 146 8.73 -18.06 11.37
C PHE A 146 7.97 -16.76 11.15
N ASP A 147 8.40 -15.65 11.78
CA ASP A 147 7.80 -14.32 11.62
C ASP A 147 7.82 -13.86 10.15
N PHE A 148 8.95 -14.07 9.46
CA PHE A 148 9.09 -13.77 8.04
C PHE A 148 8.11 -14.57 7.18
N ASN A 149 8.04 -15.88 7.38
CA ASN A 149 7.16 -16.75 6.59
C ASN A 149 5.68 -16.41 6.81
N VAL A 150 5.27 -16.19 8.06
CA VAL A 150 3.89 -15.78 8.39
C VAL A 150 3.56 -14.44 7.76
N GLY A 151 4.45 -13.46 7.84
CA GLY A 151 4.27 -12.16 7.22
C GLY A 151 4.17 -12.25 5.69
N TYR A 152 5.04 -13.02 5.06
CA TYR A 152 5.08 -13.19 3.61
C TYR A 152 3.83 -13.91 3.07
N ILE A 153 3.44 -15.01 3.70
CA ILE A 153 2.22 -15.75 3.33
C ILE A 153 0.97 -14.89 3.57
N GLY A 154 0.90 -14.19 4.72
CA GLY A 154 -0.19 -13.27 5.02
C GLY A 154 -0.34 -12.16 3.99
N THR A 155 0.78 -11.57 3.56
CA THR A 155 0.79 -10.56 2.49
C THR A 155 0.33 -11.13 1.16
N ALA A 156 0.73 -12.34 0.80
CA ALA A 156 0.27 -13.01 -0.43
C ALA A 156 -1.25 -13.26 -0.40
N ILE A 157 -1.79 -13.71 0.73
CA ILE A 157 -3.23 -13.89 0.91
C ILE A 157 -3.96 -12.54 0.79
N LEU A 158 -3.46 -11.49 1.44
CA LEU A 158 -4.03 -10.15 1.34
C LEU A 158 -4.01 -9.63 -0.10
N ALA A 159 -2.95 -9.88 -0.85
CA ALA A 159 -2.89 -9.50 -2.27
C ALA A 159 -4.01 -10.14 -3.09
N VAL A 160 -4.32 -11.42 -2.84
CA VAL A 160 -5.45 -12.11 -3.48
C VAL A 160 -6.79 -11.49 -3.06
N VAL A 161 -6.94 -11.11 -1.79
CA VAL A 161 -8.15 -10.44 -1.29
C VAL A 161 -8.34 -9.06 -1.94
N PHE A 162 -7.27 -8.28 -2.10
CA PHE A 162 -7.32 -7.00 -2.82
C PHE A 162 -7.65 -7.19 -4.31
N LEU A 163 -7.08 -8.22 -4.94
CA LEU A 163 -7.40 -8.55 -6.34
C LEU A 163 -8.89 -8.92 -6.49
N ALA A 164 -9.43 -9.70 -5.55
CA ALA A 164 -10.84 -10.04 -5.52
C ALA A 164 -11.73 -8.80 -5.34
N LEU A 165 -11.34 -7.86 -4.47
CA LEU A 165 -12.05 -6.59 -4.30
C LEU A 165 -12.09 -5.81 -5.61
N GLY A 166 -10.95 -5.64 -6.28
CA GLY A 166 -10.87 -4.98 -7.58
C GLY A 166 -11.74 -5.66 -8.65
N ALA A 167 -11.73 -6.99 -8.67
CA ALA A 167 -12.55 -7.77 -9.59
C ALA A 167 -14.06 -7.61 -9.34
N LEU A 168 -14.47 -7.54 -8.07
CA LEU A 168 -15.88 -7.42 -7.70
C LEU A 168 -16.45 -6.00 -7.85
N VAL A 169 -15.60 -4.98 -7.77
CA VAL A 169 -16.03 -3.56 -7.71
C VAL A 169 -15.72 -2.79 -8.98
N GLN A 170 -14.57 -3.07 -9.62
CA GLN A 170 -14.08 -2.27 -10.75
C GLN A 170 -14.07 -3.02 -12.10
N TYR A 171 -13.85 -4.33 -12.08
CA TYR A 171 -13.65 -5.08 -13.32
C TYR A 171 -14.90 -5.09 -14.17
N GLY A 172 -14.76 -4.54 -15.38
CA GLY A 172 -15.86 -4.46 -16.34
C GLY A 172 -16.92 -3.41 -16.02
N SER A 173 -16.69 -2.53 -15.03
CA SER A 173 -17.59 -1.40 -14.80
C SER A 173 -17.58 -0.43 -15.98
N PRO A 174 -18.69 0.25 -16.29
CA PRO A 174 -18.74 1.24 -17.37
C PRO A 174 -17.89 2.49 -17.06
N GLU A 175 -17.48 2.67 -15.83
CA GLU A 175 -16.61 3.75 -15.40
C GLU A 175 -15.15 3.44 -15.78
N THR A 176 -14.53 4.33 -16.54
CA THR A 176 -13.11 4.21 -16.86
C THR A 176 -12.26 4.46 -15.63
N VAL A 177 -11.34 3.54 -15.33
CA VAL A 177 -10.38 3.72 -14.23
C VAL A 177 -9.46 4.88 -14.57
N GLU A 178 -9.49 5.92 -13.76
CA GLU A 178 -8.61 7.08 -13.93
C GLU A 178 -7.16 6.70 -13.56
N MET A 179 -6.25 6.86 -14.53
CA MET A 179 -4.84 6.54 -14.34
C MET A 179 -4.04 7.66 -13.65
N VAL A 180 -4.67 8.82 -13.43
CA VAL A 180 -4.04 9.98 -12.78
C VAL A 180 -4.27 9.88 -11.27
N GLY A 181 -3.19 9.80 -10.48
CA GLY A 181 -3.22 9.48 -9.06
C GLY A 181 -4.25 10.23 -8.22
N GLY A 182 -4.41 11.55 -8.37
CA GLY A 182 -5.40 12.32 -7.63
C GLY A 182 -6.85 11.98 -7.99
N LYS A 183 -7.15 11.77 -9.26
CA LYS A 183 -8.48 11.38 -9.73
C LYS A 183 -8.79 9.93 -9.37
N TYR A 184 -7.80 9.04 -9.43
CA TYR A 184 -7.93 7.66 -9.02
C TYR A 184 -8.30 7.53 -7.53
N ILE A 185 -7.65 8.33 -6.68
CA ILE A 185 -7.98 8.36 -5.24
C ILE A 185 -9.40 8.87 -5.03
N ALA A 186 -9.81 9.93 -5.75
CA ALA A 186 -11.18 10.45 -5.69
C ALA A 186 -12.20 9.39 -6.10
N GLN A 187 -11.92 8.64 -7.16
CA GLN A 187 -12.76 7.54 -7.62
C GLN A 187 -12.86 6.44 -6.57
N LEU A 188 -11.75 6.01 -5.97
CA LEU A 188 -11.75 5.00 -4.91
C LEU A 188 -12.53 5.40 -3.66
N ILE A 189 -12.52 6.67 -3.29
CA ILE A 189 -13.23 7.16 -2.10
C ILE A 189 -14.74 7.23 -2.35
N ASN A 190 -15.15 7.48 -3.59
CA ASN A 190 -16.56 7.58 -3.98
C ASN A 190 -17.23 6.23 -4.31
N MET A 191 -16.46 5.15 -4.35
CA MET A 191 -16.95 3.76 -4.50
C MET A 191 -17.36 3.16 -3.16
#